data_bf32a525ae8937f0169b38c6bb466dfc
#
_entry.id   bf32a525ae8937f0169b38c6bb466dfc
#
_cell.length_a   1.000
_cell.length_b   1.000
_cell.length_c   1.000
_cell.angle_alpha   90.00
_cell.angle_beta   90.00
_cell.angle_gamma   90.00
#
_symmetry.space_group_name_H-M   'P 1'
#
loop_
_entity.id
_entity.type
_entity.pdbx_description
1 polymer ?
#
loop_
_entity_poly.entity_id
_entity_poly.type
_entity_poly.pdbx_seq_one_letter_code
_entity_poly.pdbx_strand_id
1 'polypeptide(L)'
;MIQSFRALLIDSRSRLSAYCFPSSTRLLDHASWGNPGVNRITAELIGNPHRVAWIGDLSRCRPALIGRELYHYVSLHSVPAMDINTTQSVNLWGLYFVNHTKRLYMDCTEYFCNTGGENGFGELWVLHPLPMLTAVGNGRGEDDYCGPNIEMIGSWAMDLVSISVFAPAEYEKVNYAFYDLKERSMFHDLDMEH
;
A
#
# COMPACT_ATOMS: atom_id res chain seq x y z
N MET A 1 3.40 -11.06 16.88
CA MET A 1 2.68 -9.88 17.46
C MET A 1 2.14 -9.12 16.28
N ILE A 2 0.83 -9.00 16.18
CA ILE A 2 0.16 -8.33 15.05
C ILE A 2 0.39 -6.83 15.20
N GLN A 3 0.83 -6.19 14.14
CA GLN A 3 1.07 -4.75 14.07
C GLN A 3 -0.14 -4.07 13.42
N SER A 4 -0.60 -2.97 14.02
CA SER A 4 -1.68 -2.16 13.45
C SER A 4 -1.12 -1.01 12.62
N PHE A 5 -1.68 -0.79 11.44
CA PHE A 5 -1.19 0.24 10.52
C PHE A 5 -2.16 1.43 10.38
N ARG A 6 -1.60 2.58 10.06
CA ARG A 6 -2.33 3.80 9.70
C ARG A 6 -1.68 4.45 8.49
N ALA A 7 -2.51 4.90 7.57
CA ALA A 7 -2.02 5.65 6.43
C ALA A 7 -1.90 7.14 6.76
N LEU A 8 -0.79 7.72 6.39
CA LEU A 8 -0.50 9.15 6.51
C LEU A 8 -0.28 9.74 5.14
N LEU A 9 -0.89 10.90 4.91
CA LEU A 9 -0.63 11.73 3.74
C LEU A 9 -0.12 13.09 4.19
N ILE A 10 0.95 13.55 3.56
CA ILE A 10 1.50 14.89 3.76
C ILE A 10 1.47 15.58 2.42
N ASP A 11 0.72 16.67 2.32
CA ASP A 11 0.59 17.44 1.09
C ASP A 11 1.86 18.30 0.79
N SER A 12 1.86 18.97 -0.36
CA SER A 12 2.95 19.86 -0.77
C SER A 12 3.18 21.06 0.17
N ARG A 13 2.20 21.36 1.05
CA ARG A 13 2.28 22.39 2.08
C ARG A 13 2.65 21.84 3.45
N SER A 14 3.11 20.59 3.50
CA SER A 14 3.45 19.87 4.74
C SER A 14 2.28 19.72 5.72
N ARG A 15 1.03 19.78 5.23
CA ARG A 15 -0.14 19.50 6.07
C ARG A 15 -0.34 18.00 6.15
N LEU A 16 -0.49 17.50 7.36
CA LEU A 16 -0.71 16.12 7.64
C LEU A 16 -2.22 15.81 7.59
N SER A 17 -2.58 14.82 6.81
CA SER A 17 -3.86 14.14 6.85
C SER A 17 -3.62 12.70 7.25
N ALA A 18 -4.41 12.18 8.17
CA ALA A 18 -4.29 10.79 8.57
C ALA A 18 -5.54 10.03 8.22
N TYR A 19 -5.33 8.80 7.88
CA TYR A 19 -6.38 7.86 7.65
C TYR A 19 -6.39 6.80 8.74
N CYS A 20 -7.45 6.80 9.55
CA CYS A 20 -7.68 5.77 10.55
C CYS A 20 -8.66 4.75 9.99
N PHE A 21 -8.21 3.53 9.81
CA PHE A 21 -9.12 2.43 9.48
C PHE A 21 -9.92 2.06 10.72
N PRO A 22 -11.22 1.75 10.59
CA PRO A 22 -12.09 1.44 11.74
C PRO A 22 -11.67 0.20 12.52
N SER A 23 -11.02 -0.75 11.86
CA SER A 23 -10.45 -1.94 12.45
C SER A 23 -8.95 -1.92 12.26
N SER A 24 -8.20 -2.02 13.35
CA SER A 24 -6.76 -2.18 13.32
C SER A 24 -6.43 -3.51 12.66
N THR A 25 -5.77 -3.46 11.53
CA THR A 25 -5.56 -4.65 10.78
C THR A 25 -4.14 -4.69 10.27
N ARG A 26 -3.73 -5.87 9.89
CA ARG A 26 -2.42 -6.14 9.34
C ARG A 26 -2.22 -5.39 8.02
N LEU A 27 -0.98 -5.23 7.61
CA LEU A 27 -0.67 -4.60 6.33
C LEU A 27 -1.40 -5.27 5.15
N LEU A 28 -1.49 -6.60 5.16
CA LEU A 28 -2.18 -7.38 4.13
C LEU A 28 -3.67 -7.07 4.05
N ASP A 29 -4.32 -6.86 5.20
CA ASP A 29 -5.75 -6.51 5.22
C ASP A 29 -5.97 -5.11 4.62
N HIS A 30 -5.02 -4.19 4.84
CA HIS A 30 -5.05 -2.88 4.18
C HIS A 30 -4.79 -3.01 2.68
N ALA A 31 -3.85 -3.88 2.30
CA ALA A 31 -3.49 -4.09 0.90
C ALA A 31 -4.50 -4.94 0.14
N SER A 32 -5.54 -5.46 0.79
CA SER A 32 -6.59 -6.19 0.10
C SER A 32 -7.24 -5.33 -0.99
N TRP A 33 -7.44 -5.94 -2.15
CA TRP A 33 -8.04 -5.25 -3.28
C TRP A 33 -9.48 -4.82 -2.95
N GLY A 34 -9.82 -3.59 -3.31
CA GLY A 34 -11.14 -3.04 -2.99
C GLY A 34 -11.27 -2.43 -1.59
N ASN A 35 -10.21 -2.43 -0.78
CA ASN A 35 -10.24 -1.76 0.53
C ASN A 35 -10.64 -0.29 0.38
N PRO A 36 -11.74 0.17 1.01
CA PRO A 36 -12.28 1.52 0.81
C PRO A 36 -11.29 2.61 1.20
N GLY A 37 -10.48 2.38 2.24
CA GLY A 37 -9.49 3.33 2.70
C GLY A 37 -8.35 3.50 1.70
N VAL A 38 -7.88 2.41 1.13
CA VAL A 38 -6.84 2.46 0.09
C VAL A 38 -7.38 3.13 -1.17
N ASN A 39 -8.60 2.82 -1.57
CA ASN A 39 -9.26 3.48 -2.70
C ASN A 39 -9.38 4.99 -2.47
N ARG A 40 -9.71 5.42 -1.26
CA ARG A 40 -9.80 6.84 -0.93
C ARG A 40 -8.46 7.55 -1.06
N ILE A 41 -7.39 6.96 -0.52
CA ILE A 41 -6.05 7.53 -0.62
C ILE A 41 -5.60 7.54 -2.08
N THR A 42 -5.86 6.47 -2.81
CA THR A 42 -5.57 6.35 -4.24
C THR A 42 -6.24 7.47 -5.03
N ALA A 43 -7.52 7.76 -4.74
CA ALA A 43 -8.23 8.86 -5.37
C ALA A 43 -7.60 10.24 -5.10
N GLU A 44 -7.13 10.49 -3.87
CA GLU A 44 -6.43 11.73 -3.53
C GLU A 44 -5.09 11.90 -4.27
N LEU A 45 -4.44 10.79 -4.64
CA LEU A 45 -3.18 10.81 -5.36
C LEU A 45 -3.32 11.05 -6.86
N ILE A 46 -4.53 10.97 -7.42
CA ILE A 46 -4.74 11.19 -8.86
C ILE A 46 -4.45 12.66 -9.20
N GLY A 47 -3.37 12.86 -9.96
CA GLY A 47 -2.91 14.20 -10.37
C GLY A 47 -2.41 15.09 -9.22
N ASN A 48 -2.30 14.57 -8.00
CA ASN A 48 -2.00 15.35 -6.81
C ASN A 48 -0.91 14.67 -5.96
N PRO A 49 0.36 15.05 -6.10
CA PRO A 49 1.44 14.39 -5.39
C PRO A 49 1.40 14.63 -3.88
N HIS A 50 1.53 13.53 -3.12
CA HIS A 50 1.64 13.55 -1.66
C HIS A 50 2.79 12.66 -1.19
N ARG A 51 3.32 12.94 0.00
CA ARG A 51 4.14 11.97 0.70
C ARG A 51 3.20 11.01 1.44
N VAL A 52 3.43 9.72 1.25
CA VAL A 52 2.57 8.67 1.80
C VAL A 52 3.38 7.73 2.66
N ALA A 53 2.81 7.31 3.79
CA ALA A 53 3.34 6.20 4.57
C ALA A 53 2.21 5.43 5.26
N TRP A 54 2.28 4.10 5.23
CA TRP A 54 1.51 3.21 6.10
C TRP A 54 2.34 2.89 7.33
N ILE A 55 2.05 3.56 8.45
CA ILE A 55 2.87 3.48 9.66
C ILE A 55 2.25 2.49 10.64
N GLY A 56 3.06 1.51 11.04
CA GLY A 56 2.71 0.55 12.06
C GLY A 56 2.97 1.07 13.49
N ASP A 57 2.17 0.62 14.46
CA ASP A 57 2.30 0.99 15.87
C ASP A 57 3.62 0.53 16.53
N LEU A 58 4.27 -0.49 15.95
CA LEU A 58 5.57 -1.00 16.38
C LEU A 58 6.71 -0.54 15.46
N SER A 59 6.46 0.44 14.57
CA SER A 59 7.45 0.87 13.59
C SER A 59 8.74 1.37 14.24
N ARG A 60 9.87 0.98 13.63
CA ARG A 60 11.22 1.41 14.00
C ARG A 60 11.82 2.24 12.88
N CYS A 61 11.30 3.45 12.70
CA CYS A 61 11.89 4.36 11.73
C CYS A 61 13.29 4.82 12.13
N ARG A 62 14.20 4.86 11.15
CA ARG A 62 15.44 5.64 11.27
C ARG A 62 15.35 6.87 10.35
N PRO A 63 15.57 8.05 10.88
CA PRO A 63 15.87 8.38 12.27
C PRO A 63 14.63 8.20 13.15
N ALA A 64 14.85 7.74 14.36
CA ALA A 64 13.88 7.17 15.31
C ALA A 64 12.69 8.07 15.72
N LEU A 65 12.59 9.27 15.18
CA LEU A 65 11.65 10.30 15.63
C LEU A 65 10.30 10.27 14.91
N ILE A 66 10.13 9.51 13.80
CA ILE A 66 8.96 9.76 12.97
C ILE A 66 7.91 8.65 13.06
N GLY A 67 8.27 7.39 13.11
CA GLY A 67 7.29 6.32 12.94
C GLY A 67 6.32 6.14 14.11
N ARG A 68 6.80 5.69 15.25
CA ARG A 68 5.95 5.39 16.42
C ARG A 68 5.32 6.66 16.99
N GLU A 69 6.09 7.74 17.03
CA GLU A 69 5.60 9.02 17.51
C GLU A 69 4.53 9.60 16.59
N LEU A 70 4.68 9.48 15.27
CA LEU A 70 3.65 9.86 14.32
C LEU A 70 2.40 9.00 14.42
N TYR A 71 2.52 7.69 14.61
CA TYR A 71 1.38 6.83 14.85
C TYR A 71 0.58 7.29 16.07
N HIS A 72 1.27 7.56 17.19
CA HIS A 72 0.65 8.06 18.42
C HIS A 72 0.18 9.51 18.27
N TYR A 73 0.96 10.36 17.62
CA TYR A 73 0.58 11.75 17.37
C TYR A 73 -0.77 11.84 16.64
N VAL A 74 -0.94 11.06 15.59
CA VAL A 74 -2.20 11.00 14.84
C VAL A 74 -3.36 10.47 15.69
N SER A 75 -3.05 9.62 16.68
CA SER A 75 -4.06 9.12 17.62
C SER A 75 -4.53 10.16 18.63
N LEU A 76 -3.64 11.08 19.02
CA LEU A 76 -3.87 12.05 20.07
C LEU A 76 -4.36 13.41 19.54
N HIS A 77 -4.06 13.71 18.29
CA HIS A 77 -4.42 14.98 17.68
C HIS A 77 -5.55 14.72 16.69
N SER A 78 -6.54 15.59 16.68
CA SER A 78 -7.67 15.56 15.74
C SER A 78 -7.20 15.85 14.30
N VAL A 79 -6.39 14.96 13.75
CA VAL A 79 -6.03 15.00 12.34
C VAL A 79 -7.31 14.67 11.56
N PRO A 80 -7.67 15.45 10.53
CA PRO A 80 -8.88 15.19 9.78
C PRO A 80 -8.94 13.75 9.30
N ALA A 81 -9.87 12.97 9.81
CA ALA A 81 -10.14 11.64 9.30
C ALA A 81 -10.80 11.80 7.92
N MET A 82 -10.29 11.12 6.93
CA MET A 82 -10.94 11.09 5.62
C MET A 82 -12.21 10.23 5.73
N ASP A 83 -13.34 10.72 5.23
CA ASP A 83 -14.58 9.94 5.19
C ASP A 83 -14.46 8.81 4.16
N ILE A 84 -14.58 7.57 4.63
CA ILE A 84 -14.54 6.37 3.80
C ILE A 84 -15.85 6.08 3.07
N ASN A 85 -16.96 6.59 3.58
CA ASN A 85 -18.29 6.17 3.12
C ASN A 85 -18.66 6.70 1.73
N THR A 86 -17.86 7.61 1.18
CA THR A 86 -18.15 8.30 -0.09
C THR A 86 -17.31 7.85 -1.27
N THR A 87 -16.47 6.82 -1.12
CA THR A 87 -15.45 6.52 -2.13
C THR A 87 -15.92 5.42 -3.07
N GLN A 88 -16.09 5.76 -4.34
CA GLN A 88 -16.16 4.78 -5.42
C GLN A 88 -14.82 4.06 -5.57
N SER A 89 -14.84 2.80 -5.97
CA SER A 89 -13.63 2.06 -6.31
C SER A 89 -12.87 2.79 -7.42
N VAL A 90 -11.57 3.00 -7.22
CA VAL A 90 -10.72 3.60 -8.25
C VAL A 90 -10.33 2.52 -9.25
N ASN A 91 -10.69 2.73 -10.51
CA ASN A 91 -10.19 1.87 -11.58
C ASN A 91 -8.76 2.31 -11.93
N LEU A 92 -7.79 1.43 -11.69
CA LEU A 92 -6.38 1.70 -11.96
C LEU A 92 -5.90 1.28 -13.36
N TRP A 93 -6.76 0.71 -14.21
CA TRP A 93 -6.41 0.38 -15.59
C TRP A 93 -6.02 1.63 -16.38
N GLY A 94 -4.87 1.58 -17.04
CA GLY A 94 -4.32 2.72 -17.79
C GLY A 94 -3.74 3.83 -16.92
N LEU A 95 -3.56 3.60 -15.62
CA LEU A 95 -2.94 4.54 -14.72
C LEU A 95 -1.54 4.07 -14.31
N TYR A 96 -0.75 5.01 -13.79
CA TYR A 96 0.63 4.79 -13.37
C TYR A 96 0.82 5.27 -11.94
N PHE A 97 1.37 4.41 -11.08
CA PHE A 97 1.95 4.88 -9.81
C PHE A 97 3.29 5.53 -10.07
N VAL A 98 3.46 6.75 -9.63
CA VAL A 98 4.66 7.55 -9.89
C VAL A 98 5.33 7.93 -8.57
N ASN A 99 6.59 7.58 -8.44
CA ASN A 99 7.47 8.05 -7.35
C ASN A 99 8.35 9.18 -7.84
N HIS A 100 8.01 10.41 -7.48
CA HIS A 100 8.73 11.61 -7.90
C HIS A 100 10.08 11.77 -7.19
N THR A 101 10.22 11.22 -5.98
CA THR A 101 11.46 11.29 -5.21
C THR A 101 12.56 10.45 -5.86
N LYS A 102 12.22 9.25 -6.30
CA LYS A 102 13.16 8.30 -6.89
C LYS A 102 13.17 8.30 -8.41
N ARG A 103 12.23 9.04 -9.02
CA ARG A 103 12.01 9.07 -10.48
C ARG A 103 11.72 7.66 -11.03
N LEU A 104 10.80 6.96 -10.35
CA LEU A 104 10.33 5.63 -10.73
C LEU A 104 8.84 5.66 -11.06
N TYR A 105 8.40 4.75 -11.91
CA TYR A 105 6.96 4.53 -12.08
C TYR A 105 6.64 3.06 -12.29
N MET A 106 5.42 2.68 -11.95
CA MET A 106 4.85 1.36 -12.17
C MET A 106 3.56 1.48 -13.00
N ASP A 107 3.46 0.67 -14.03
CA ASP A 107 2.25 0.54 -14.85
C ASP A 107 1.23 -0.33 -14.11
N CYS A 108 0.10 0.25 -13.73
CA CYS A 108 -0.92 -0.47 -12.98
C CYS A 108 -1.58 -1.57 -13.81
N THR A 109 -1.75 -1.37 -15.12
CA THR A 109 -2.31 -2.40 -16.00
C THR A 109 -1.40 -3.62 -16.05
N GLU A 110 -0.10 -3.39 -16.27
CA GLU A 110 0.88 -4.47 -16.31
C GLU A 110 1.03 -5.15 -14.94
N TYR A 111 0.97 -4.36 -13.86
CA TYR A 111 0.95 -4.90 -12.51
C TYR A 111 -0.16 -5.93 -12.31
N PHE A 112 -1.41 -5.60 -12.73
CA PHE A 112 -2.53 -6.53 -12.64
C PHE A 112 -2.38 -7.74 -13.54
N CYS A 113 -1.94 -7.54 -14.78
CA CYS A 113 -1.71 -8.65 -15.70
C CYS A 113 -0.67 -9.64 -15.17
N ASN A 114 0.40 -9.13 -14.55
CA ASN A 114 1.50 -9.95 -14.05
C ASN A 114 1.22 -10.60 -12.69
N THR A 115 0.43 -9.96 -11.83
CA THR A 115 0.04 -10.50 -10.53
C THR A 115 -1.19 -11.37 -10.61
N GLY A 116 -2.05 -11.09 -11.57
CA GLY A 116 -3.34 -11.75 -11.78
C GLY A 116 -3.31 -13.11 -12.44
N GLY A 117 -2.16 -13.76 -12.58
CA GLY A 117 -1.91 -15.04 -13.26
C GLY A 117 -3.14 -15.81 -13.73
N GLU A 118 -3.15 -16.23 -14.97
CA GLU A 118 -4.19 -17.04 -15.64
C GLU A 118 -4.41 -18.43 -15.02
N ASN A 119 -4.31 -18.58 -13.73
CA ASN A 119 -4.61 -19.84 -13.09
C ASN A 119 -6.10 -19.89 -12.80
N GLY A 120 -6.85 -20.46 -13.67
CA GLY A 120 -8.26 -20.79 -13.77
C GLY A 120 -9.08 -21.09 -12.51
N PHE A 121 -8.68 -20.60 -11.36
CA PHE A 121 -9.40 -20.59 -10.08
C PHE A 121 -9.59 -19.12 -9.66
N GLY A 122 -10.67 -18.60 -9.98
CA GLY A 122 -11.30 -17.29 -10.02
C GLY A 122 -11.12 -16.28 -8.91
N GLU A 123 -10.21 -16.38 -7.98
CA GLU A 123 -9.98 -15.35 -6.94
C GLU A 123 -8.49 -15.20 -6.67
N LEU A 124 -7.85 -14.36 -7.45
CA LEU A 124 -6.49 -13.94 -7.19
C LEU A 124 -6.48 -12.83 -6.16
N TRP A 125 -5.84 -13.10 -5.06
CA TRP A 125 -5.59 -12.13 -4.00
C TRP A 125 -4.42 -11.21 -4.39
N VAL A 126 -4.66 -10.39 -5.42
CA VAL A 126 -3.73 -9.34 -5.79
C VAL A 126 -3.74 -8.30 -4.70
N LEU A 127 -2.58 -8.02 -4.14
CA LEU A 127 -2.45 -6.98 -3.13
C LEU A 127 -2.31 -5.61 -3.80
N HIS A 128 -2.94 -4.60 -3.22
CA HIS A 128 -2.82 -3.24 -3.71
C HIS A 128 -1.39 -2.73 -3.44
N PRO A 129 -0.65 -2.25 -4.45
CA PRO A 129 0.77 -1.95 -4.31
C PRO A 129 1.06 -0.77 -3.38
N LEU A 130 0.12 0.17 -3.23
CA LEU A 130 0.36 1.39 -2.47
C LEU A 130 0.66 1.14 -0.98
N PRO A 131 -0.13 0.37 -0.20
CA PRO A 131 0.24 0.03 1.17
C PRO A 131 1.55 -0.74 1.26
N MET A 132 1.79 -1.67 0.32
CA MET A 132 3.00 -2.49 0.31
C MET A 132 4.25 -1.63 0.10
N LEU A 133 4.25 -0.76 -0.89
CA LEU A 133 5.38 0.10 -1.22
C LEU A 133 5.64 1.20 -0.19
N THR A 134 4.62 1.62 0.56
CA THR A 134 4.73 2.76 1.50
C THR A 134 4.65 2.35 2.97
N ALA A 135 4.75 1.06 3.29
CA ALA A 135 4.74 0.56 4.66
C ALA A 135 5.96 1.03 5.45
N VAL A 136 5.75 1.31 6.73
CA VAL A 136 6.79 1.60 7.71
C VAL A 136 6.54 0.74 8.94
N GLY A 137 7.18 -0.40 8.99
CA GLY A 137 7.00 -1.38 10.05
C GLY A 137 8.18 -1.52 10.99
N ASN A 138 8.24 -2.65 11.67
CA ASN A 138 9.29 -2.95 12.64
C ASN A 138 10.57 -3.54 12.04
N GLY A 139 10.63 -3.72 10.72
CA GLY A 139 11.77 -4.29 10.00
C GLY A 139 11.96 -5.81 10.20
N ARG A 140 10.92 -6.52 10.66
CA ARG A 140 10.94 -7.98 10.87
C ARG A 140 10.00 -8.72 9.91
N GLY A 141 10.02 -8.32 8.64
CA GLY A 141 9.02 -8.79 7.67
C GLY A 141 7.67 -8.19 8.03
N GLU A 142 7.13 -7.37 7.17
CA GLU A 142 5.92 -6.62 7.46
C GLU A 142 4.74 -7.58 7.59
N ASP A 143 4.56 -8.05 8.81
CA ASP A 143 3.42 -8.83 9.31
C ASP A 143 2.91 -9.92 8.35
N ASP A 144 3.67 -10.99 8.23
CA ASP A 144 3.24 -12.21 7.55
C ASP A 144 3.30 -12.23 6.01
N TYR A 145 3.70 -11.15 5.34
CA TYR A 145 3.93 -11.23 3.91
C TYR A 145 5.15 -12.09 3.59
N CYS A 146 4.95 -13.13 2.77
CA CYS A 146 6.00 -14.06 2.34
C CYS A 146 6.09 -14.15 0.80
N GLY A 147 5.45 -13.23 0.11
CA GLY A 147 5.37 -13.21 -1.35
C GLY A 147 6.58 -12.61 -2.04
N PRO A 148 6.54 -12.48 -3.36
CA PRO A 148 7.62 -11.88 -4.15
C PRO A 148 7.82 -10.41 -3.81
N ASN A 149 9.03 -9.89 -4.08
CA ASN A 149 9.43 -8.50 -3.83
C ASN A 149 9.26 -8.05 -2.37
N ILE A 150 9.40 -8.96 -1.42
CA ILE A 150 9.34 -8.64 0.02
C ILE A 150 10.31 -7.53 0.41
N GLU A 151 11.47 -7.45 -0.25
CA GLU A 151 12.49 -6.41 -0.06
C GLU A 151 12.02 -5.02 -0.54
N MET A 152 10.98 -4.96 -1.36
CA MET A 152 10.42 -3.71 -1.85
C MET A 152 9.34 -3.13 -0.92
N ILE A 153 8.92 -3.88 0.11
CA ILE A 153 7.98 -3.37 1.10
C ILE A 153 8.57 -2.14 1.79
N GLY A 154 7.79 -1.05 1.79
CA GLY A 154 8.21 0.21 2.39
C GLY A 154 9.26 0.99 1.58
N SER A 155 9.66 0.49 0.41
CA SER A 155 10.71 1.14 -0.39
C SER A 155 10.32 2.55 -0.86
N TRP A 156 9.03 2.90 -0.89
CA TRP A 156 8.52 4.23 -1.26
C TRP A 156 7.96 5.01 -0.06
N ALA A 157 8.17 4.52 1.15
CA ALA A 157 7.67 5.17 2.36
C ALA A 157 8.19 6.61 2.48
N MET A 158 7.29 7.56 2.71
CA MET A 158 7.59 9.01 2.80
C MET A 158 8.11 9.65 1.50
N ASP A 159 8.20 8.91 0.41
CA ASP A 159 8.48 9.50 -0.89
C ASP A 159 7.27 10.32 -1.39
N LEU A 160 7.54 11.29 -2.27
CA LEU A 160 6.50 12.03 -2.97
C LEU A 160 5.95 11.14 -4.08
N VAL A 161 4.69 10.71 -3.95
CA VAL A 161 4.04 9.81 -4.89
C VAL A 161 2.75 10.39 -5.44
N SER A 162 2.39 10.02 -6.65
CA SER A 162 1.10 10.35 -7.26
C SER A 162 0.62 9.22 -8.14
N ILE A 163 -0.62 9.37 -8.64
CA ILE A 163 -1.16 8.55 -9.72
C ILE A 163 -1.35 9.43 -10.93
N SER A 164 -0.85 8.98 -12.08
CA SER A 164 -0.87 9.71 -13.34
C SER A 164 -1.60 8.93 -14.42
N VAL A 165 -2.21 9.63 -15.36
CA VAL A 165 -2.77 9.06 -16.59
C VAL A 165 -1.72 8.89 -17.71
N PHE A 166 -0.51 9.43 -17.50
CA PHE A 166 0.59 9.35 -18.44
C PHE A 166 1.83 8.77 -17.77
N ALA A 167 2.53 7.88 -18.47
CA ALA A 167 3.85 7.44 -18.05
C ALA A 167 4.84 8.61 -18.12
N PRO A 168 5.60 8.91 -17.06
CA PRO A 168 6.59 9.97 -17.10
C PRO A 168 7.80 9.56 -17.96
N ALA A 169 8.07 10.30 -19.04
CA ALA A 169 9.06 9.93 -20.05
C ALA A 169 10.51 9.81 -19.53
N GLU A 170 10.83 10.52 -18.45
CA GLU A 170 12.21 10.56 -17.91
C GLU A 170 12.40 9.70 -16.65
N TYR A 171 11.39 8.86 -16.28
CA TYR A 171 11.45 8.03 -15.10
C TYR A 171 11.68 6.58 -15.50
N GLU A 172 12.33 5.84 -14.62
CA GLU A 172 12.56 4.41 -14.82
C GLU A 172 11.29 3.61 -14.49
N LYS A 173 10.93 2.68 -15.37
CA LYS A 173 9.83 1.75 -15.14
C LYS A 173 10.28 0.63 -14.21
N VAL A 174 9.47 0.36 -13.20
CA VAL A 174 9.67 -0.78 -12.29
C VAL A 174 8.49 -1.75 -12.38
N ASN A 175 8.79 -3.03 -12.22
CA ASN A 175 7.81 -4.11 -12.27
C ASN A 175 7.91 -4.89 -10.96
N TYR A 176 7.10 -4.50 -9.97
CA TYR A 176 6.94 -5.26 -8.74
C TYR A 176 5.67 -6.11 -8.82
N ALA A 177 5.62 -7.17 -8.06
CA ALA A 177 4.44 -8.00 -7.93
C ALA A 177 4.22 -8.33 -6.46
N PHE A 178 3.04 -8.04 -5.93
CA PHE A 178 2.65 -8.39 -4.57
C PHE A 178 1.38 -9.24 -4.62
N TYR A 179 1.46 -10.46 -4.12
CA TYR A 179 0.33 -11.37 -3.98
C TYR A 179 0.50 -12.27 -2.76
N ASP A 180 -0.57 -12.65 -2.12
CA ASP A 180 -0.50 -13.52 -0.95
C ASP A 180 -0.36 -14.99 -1.39
N LEU A 181 0.74 -15.62 -0.95
CA LEU A 181 1.02 -17.03 -1.21
C LEU A 181 0.42 -17.95 -0.16
N LYS A 182 0.06 -17.46 1.02
CA LYS A 182 -0.40 -18.29 2.14
C LYS A 182 -1.74 -18.96 1.85
N GLU A 183 -2.62 -18.32 1.12
CA GLU A 183 -3.90 -18.92 0.75
C GLU A 183 -3.77 -20.00 -0.33
N ARG A 184 -2.71 -19.99 -1.14
CA ARG A 184 -2.44 -21.09 -2.08
C ARG A 184 -2.13 -22.43 -1.39
N SER A 185 -1.53 -22.42 -0.20
CA SER A 185 -1.19 -23.66 0.51
C SER A 185 -2.38 -24.32 1.16
N MET A 186 -3.40 -23.56 1.58
CA MET A 186 -4.61 -24.14 2.21
C MET A 186 -5.45 -24.99 1.23
N PHE A 187 -5.42 -24.69 -0.06
CA PHE A 187 -6.19 -25.43 -1.05
C PHE A 187 -5.42 -26.63 -1.63
N HIS A 188 -4.08 -26.63 -1.53
CA HIS A 188 -3.28 -27.76 -2.04
C HIS A 188 -3.27 -28.98 -1.11
N ASP A 189 -3.44 -28.75 0.20
CA ASP A 189 -3.49 -29.84 1.18
C ASP A 189 -4.84 -30.57 1.21
N LEU A 190 -5.90 -29.98 0.65
CA LEU A 190 -7.23 -30.61 0.58
C LEU A 190 -7.38 -31.60 -0.59
N ASP A 191 -6.55 -31.50 -1.62
CA ASP A 191 -6.62 -32.36 -2.80
C ASP A 191 -5.73 -33.62 -2.69
N MET A 192 -4.97 -33.79 -1.61
CA MET A 192 -4.07 -34.95 -1.40
C MET A 192 -4.64 -36.05 -0.50
N GLU A 193 -5.87 -35.91 0.00
CA GLU A 193 -6.53 -36.95 0.85
C GLU A 193 -7.70 -37.69 0.17
N HIS A 194 -7.64 -37.90 -1.16
CA HIS A 194 -8.58 -38.77 -1.84
C HIS A 194 -7.90 -39.78 -2.73
#